data_f50caa0ed9112485c0691d693eaaeb79
#
_entry.id   f50caa0ed9112485c0691d693eaaeb79
#
_cell.length_a   1.000
_cell.length_b   1.000
_cell.length_c   1.000
_cell.angle_alpha   90.00
_cell.angle_beta   90.00
_cell.angle_gamma   90.00
#
_symmetry.space_group_name_H-M   'P 1'
#
loop_
_entity.id
_entity.type
_entity.pdbx_description
1 polymer ?
#
loop_
_entity_poly.entity_id
_entity_poly.type
_entity_poly.pdbx_seq_one_letter_code
_entity_poly.pdbx_strand_id
1 'polypeptide(L)'
;MSDFEKKILEFKNKLDQAQDVKLVETIRSEIFGKNGFINQEFKRIGTLSDGEKKNFASSINKAKQEFQDIIRSKENEVLNRELNEKLEKEKIDVTLPEKEFKIGKIHPVSQVIDEISCIFSEIGFSVEEGPDVENDYNNFTALNTPENHPAKDMHDTFYLDQKMKTLLRTHTSPVQVRTMLKSKPPFKIIAPGRTYRSDSDQTHTPMFHQLEGLHIDKDVHMGHLKGCLNYFIKEFFEVKKIKMR
;
A
#
# COMPACT_ATOMS: atom_id res chain seq x y z
N MET A 1 -17.93 36.28 60.02
CA MET A 1 -17.14 35.38 59.19
C MET A 1 -15.67 35.52 59.61
N SER A 2 -15.05 34.43 60.01
CA SER A 2 -13.65 34.43 60.34
C SER A 2 -12.80 34.66 59.05
N ASP A 3 -11.57 35.17 59.21
CA ASP A 3 -10.63 35.35 58.08
C ASP A 3 -10.44 34.07 57.27
N PHE A 4 -10.49 32.92 57.97
CA PHE A 4 -10.43 31.56 57.39
C PHE A 4 -11.61 31.27 56.48
N GLU A 5 -12.85 31.58 56.91
CA GLU A 5 -14.05 31.38 56.10
C GLU A 5 -14.09 32.26 54.82
N LYS A 6 -13.62 33.49 54.94
CA LYS A 6 -13.50 34.39 53.79
C LYS A 6 -12.57 33.86 52.72
N LYS A 7 -11.41 33.33 53.13
CA LYS A 7 -10.45 32.74 52.20
C LYS A 7 -10.97 31.43 51.56
N ILE A 8 -11.71 30.61 52.29
CA ILE A 8 -12.36 29.41 51.71
C ILE A 8 -13.34 29.86 50.61
N LEU A 9 -14.14 30.86 50.83
CA LEU A 9 -15.09 31.35 49.85
C LEU A 9 -14.37 31.93 48.60
N GLU A 10 -13.27 32.67 48.82
CA GLU A 10 -12.46 33.19 47.72
C GLU A 10 -11.89 32.08 46.82
N PHE A 11 -11.32 31.03 47.41
CA PHE A 11 -10.78 29.90 46.63
C PHE A 11 -11.87 29.10 45.94
N LYS A 12 -13.06 28.92 46.57
CA LYS A 12 -14.22 28.29 45.90
C LYS A 12 -14.66 29.08 44.66
N ASN A 13 -14.74 30.42 44.78
CA ASN A 13 -15.10 31.26 43.65
C ASN A 13 -14.02 31.22 42.53
N LYS A 14 -12.74 31.18 42.88
CA LYS A 14 -11.64 31.02 41.91
C LYS A 14 -11.72 29.68 41.15
N LEU A 15 -12.05 28.61 41.87
CA LEU A 15 -12.24 27.29 41.25
C LEU A 15 -13.45 27.24 40.33
N ASP A 16 -14.57 27.87 40.72
CA ASP A 16 -15.76 27.92 39.87
C ASP A 16 -15.51 28.70 38.56
N GLN A 17 -14.68 29.74 38.60
CA GLN A 17 -14.31 30.54 37.44
C GLN A 17 -13.22 29.92 36.58
N ALA A 18 -12.56 28.84 37.01
CA ALA A 18 -11.50 28.19 36.27
C ALA A 18 -12.02 27.55 34.97
N GLN A 19 -11.41 27.99 33.84
CA GLN A 19 -11.83 27.58 32.52
C GLN A 19 -10.90 26.55 31.85
N ASP A 20 -9.70 26.33 32.35
CA ASP A 20 -8.74 25.38 31.84
C ASP A 20 -8.06 24.56 32.97
N VAL A 21 -7.50 23.41 32.60
CA VAL A 21 -6.85 22.50 33.54
C VAL A 21 -5.65 23.14 34.22
N LYS A 22 -4.89 24.02 33.53
CA LYS A 22 -3.72 24.69 34.08
C LYS A 22 -4.08 25.66 35.20
N LEU A 23 -5.21 26.35 35.05
CA LEU A 23 -5.72 27.25 36.06
C LEU A 23 -6.18 26.49 37.30
N VAL A 24 -6.84 25.34 37.13
CA VAL A 24 -7.22 24.46 38.25
C VAL A 24 -5.99 23.95 38.99
N GLU A 25 -4.94 23.52 38.27
CA GLU A 25 -3.67 23.08 38.90
C GLU A 25 -2.95 24.22 39.63
N THR A 26 -2.99 25.44 39.10
CA THR A 26 -2.42 26.62 39.78
C THR A 26 -3.15 26.90 41.09
N ILE A 27 -4.48 26.93 41.07
CA ILE A 27 -5.29 27.11 42.30
C ILE A 27 -5.07 25.94 43.29
N ARG A 28 -4.97 24.71 42.80
CA ARG A 28 -4.63 23.56 43.64
C ARG A 28 -3.28 23.74 44.35
N SER A 29 -2.28 24.28 43.63
CA SER A 29 -0.98 24.58 44.21
C SER A 29 -1.01 25.72 45.25
N GLU A 30 -1.88 26.73 45.05
CA GLU A 30 -2.14 27.82 46.02
C GLU A 30 -2.81 27.29 47.27
N ILE A 31 -3.68 26.29 47.19
CA ILE A 31 -4.41 25.67 48.31
C ILE A 31 -3.53 24.66 49.05
N PHE A 32 -2.91 23.72 48.35
CA PHE A 32 -2.24 22.54 48.89
C PHE A 32 -0.72 22.54 48.79
N GLY A 33 -0.12 23.51 48.07
CA GLY A 33 1.31 23.61 47.89
C GLY A 33 2.09 23.77 49.20
N LYS A 34 3.40 23.69 49.16
CA LYS A 34 4.29 23.74 50.34
C LYS A 34 4.07 24.99 51.22
N ASN A 35 3.75 26.13 50.57
CA ASN A 35 3.37 27.38 51.19
C ASN A 35 1.87 27.71 50.96
N GLY A 36 1.05 26.74 50.61
CA GLY A 36 -0.35 26.92 50.30
C GLY A 36 -1.21 27.19 51.54
N PHE A 37 -2.40 27.69 51.25
CA PHE A 37 -3.36 28.17 52.27
C PHE A 37 -3.59 27.12 53.38
N ILE A 38 -3.88 25.90 53.08
CA ILE A 38 -4.17 24.81 54.03
C ILE A 38 -2.94 24.56 54.93
N ASN A 39 -1.74 24.51 54.36
CA ASN A 39 -0.53 24.30 55.13
C ASN A 39 -0.13 25.45 56.03
N GLN A 40 -0.45 26.70 55.62
CA GLN A 40 -0.27 27.90 56.47
C GLN A 40 -1.24 27.87 57.68
N GLU A 41 -2.47 27.50 57.49
CA GLU A 41 -3.46 27.39 58.56
C GLU A 41 -3.12 26.28 59.55
N PHE A 42 -2.56 25.16 59.07
CA PHE A 42 -2.03 24.10 59.97
C PHE A 42 -0.88 24.62 60.85
N LYS A 43 0.01 25.45 60.36
CA LYS A 43 1.11 26.04 61.18
C LYS A 43 0.54 26.99 62.27
N ARG A 44 -0.58 27.69 62.04
CA ARG A 44 -1.25 28.55 63.00
C ARG A 44 -1.88 27.81 64.17
N ILE A 45 -2.19 26.51 64.03
CA ILE A 45 -2.72 25.70 65.14
C ILE A 45 -1.75 25.70 66.34
N GLY A 46 -0.42 25.77 66.08
CA GLY A 46 0.61 25.76 67.15
C GLY A 46 0.49 26.96 68.09
N THR A 47 -0.14 28.05 67.69
CA THR A 47 -0.28 29.30 68.47
C THR A 47 -1.62 29.45 69.23
N LEU A 48 -2.51 28.43 69.12
CA LEU A 48 -3.86 28.47 69.71
C LEU A 48 -3.88 27.72 71.09
N SER A 49 -4.93 28.00 71.92
CA SER A 49 -5.16 27.29 73.18
C SER A 49 -5.59 25.84 72.97
N ASP A 50 -5.30 24.92 73.90
CA ASP A 50 -5.53 23.48 73.73
C ASP A 50 -7.01 23.06 73.45
N GLY A 51 -7.97 23.85 73.92
CA GLY A 51 -9.43 23.63 73.64
C GLY A 51 -9.84 24.04 72.24
N GLU A 52 -9.20 25.04 71.67
CA GLU A 52 -9.49 25.56 70.31
C GLU A 52 -8.75 24.78 69.23
N LYS A 53 -7.62 24.19 69.54
CA LYS A 53 -6.81 23.38 68.60
C LYS A 53 -7.62 22.25 67.95
N LYS A 54 -8.40 21.49 68.75
CA LYS A 54 -9.19 20.36 68.24
C LYS A 54 -10.29 20.79 67.26
N ASN A 55 -11.00 21.85 67.57
CA ASN A 55 -12.09 22.37 66.76
C ASN A 55 -11.56 23.00 65.46
N PHE A 56 -10.46 23.77 65.52
CA PHE A 56 -9.87 24.41 64.36
C PHE A 56 -9.19 23.38 63.41
N ALA A 57 -8.49 22.37 63.97
CA ALA A 57 -7.97 21.24 63.20
C ALA A 57 -9.06 20.46 62.45
N SER A 58 -10.22 20.24 63.11
CA SER A 58 -11.37 19.60 62.45
C SER A 58 -11.94 20.41 61.32
N SER A 59 -11.99 21.76 61.50
CA SER A 59 -12.46 22.67 60.42
C SER A 59 -11.52 22.73 59.24
N ILE A 60 -10.18 22.73 59.45
CA ILE A 60 -9.18 22.67 58.37
C ILE A 60 -9.27 21.32 57.63
N ASN A 61 -9.44 20.20 58.30
CA ASN A 61 -9.60 18.88 57.66
C ASN A 61 -10.86 18.78 56.83
N LYS A 62 -11.98 19.35 57.31
CA LYS A 62 -13.20 19.45 56.51
C LYS A 62 -13.00 20.30 55.25
N ALA A 63 -12.41 21.47 55.41
CA ALA A 63 -12.12 22.35 54.26
C ALA A 63 -11.14 21.68 53.26
N LYS A 64 -10.15 20.96 53.78
CA LYS A 64 -9.24 20.19 52.91
C LYS A 64 -10.00 19.15 52.04
N GLN A 65 -10.90 18.42 52.66
CA GLN A 65 -11.70 17.39 51.99
C GLN A 65 -12.64 18.01 50.95
N GLU A 66 -13.33 19.10 51.32
CA GLU A 66 -14.19 19.85 50.40
C GLU A 66 -13.43 20.39 49.21
N PHE A 67 -12.25 20.96 49.39
CA PHE A 67 -11.42 21.43 48.29
C PHE A 67 -10.93 20.29 47.37
N GLN A 68 -10.58 19.12 47.93
CA GLN A 68 -10.21 17.95 47.13
C GLN A 68 -11.36 17.50 46.23
N ASP A 69 -12.57 17.45 46.78
CA ASP A 69 -13.76 17.04 46.04
C ASP A 69 -14.14 18.07 44.94
N ILE A 70 -14.10 19.37 45.28
CA ILE A 70 -14.38 20.46 44.32
C ILE A 70 -13.35 20.47 43.20
N ILE A 71 -12.03 20.35 43.49
CA ILE A 71 -10.99 20.34 42.50
C ILE A 71 -11.15 19.14 41.55
N ARG A 72 -11.40 17.93 42.10
CA ARG A 72 -11.61 16.74 41.30
C ARG A 72 -12.84 16.84 40.39
N SER A 73 -13.91 17.41 40.91
CA SER A 73 -15.13 17.66 40.10
C SER A 73 -14.86 18.64 38.97
N LYS A 74 -14.14 19.73 39.28
CA LYS A 74 -13.82 20.75 38.28
C LYS A 74 -12.80 20.30 37.25
N GLU A 75 -11.79 19.53 37.63
CA GLU A 75 -10.87 18.88 36.69
C GLU A 75 -11.61 18.02 35.67
N ASN A 76 -12.53 17.17 36.16
CA ASN A 76 -13.34 16.33 35.28
C ASN A 76 -14.29 17.13 34.37
N GLU A 77 -14.89 18.20 34.87
CA GLU A 77 -15.76 19.10 34.09
C GLU A 77 -14.98 19.74 32.94
N VAL A 78 -13.81 20.32 33.23
CA VAL A 78 -12.97 20.98 32.24
C VAL A 78 -12.43 19.99 31.21
N LEU A 79 -11.93 18.82 31.63
CA LEU A 79 -11.46 17.76 30.74
C LEU A 79 -12.57 17.25 29.82
N ASN A 80 -13.78 17.05 30.35
CA ASN A 80 -14.91 16.61 29.53
C ASN A 80 -15.33 17.69 28.53
N ARG A 81 -15.27 18.97 28.90
CA ARG A 81 -15.54 20.07 27.96
C ARG A 81 -14.52 20.12 26.85
N GLU A 82 -13.21 20.09 27.17
CA GLU A 82 -12.14 20.07 26.17
C GLU A 82 -12.26 18.84 25.23
N LEU A 83 -12.60 17.68 25.80
CA LEU A 83 -12.83 16.47 25.02
C LEU A 83 -14.01 16.63 24.05
N ASN A 84 -15.14 17.15 24.53
CA ASN A 84 -16.32 17.36 23.70
C ASN A 84 -16.08 18.37 22.59
N GLU A 85 -15.38 19.49 22.89
CA GLU A 85 -14.98 20.46 21.88
C GLU A 85 -14.07 19.85 20.81
N LYS A 86 -13.16 18.95 21.22
CA LYS A 86 -12.31 18.24 20.29
C LYS A 86 -13.10 17.26 19.42
N LEU A 87 -13.99 16.48 20.03
CA LEU A 87 -14.86 15.53 19.31
C LEU A 87 -15.78 16.22 18.30
N GLU A 88 -16.33 17.39 18.65
CA GLU A 88 -17.14 18.16 17.69
C GLU A 88 -16.33 18.69 16.50
N LYS A 89 -15.07 19.09 16.73
CA LYS A 89 -14.16 19.52 15.64
C LYS A 89 -13.71 18.38 14.76
N GLU A 90 -13.58 17.18 15.32
CA GLU A 90 -13.15 15.95 14.61
C GLU A 90 -14.33 15.18 14.01
N LYS A 91 -15.55 15.71 14.13
CA LYS A 91 -16.76 15.07 13.59
C LYS A 91 -16.68 14.94 12.07
N ILE A 92 -16.73 13.72 11.61
CA ILE A 92 -16.74 13.38 10.17
C ILE A 92 -18.18 13.14 9.74
N ASP A 93 -18.59 13.76 8.65
CA ASP A 93 -19.89 13.51 8.04
C ASP A 93 -19.88 12.15 7.32
N VAL A 94 -20.43 11.14 7.99
CA VAL A 94 -20.54 9.77 7.45
C VAL A 94 -21.70 9.62 6.45
N THR A 95 -22.50 10.64 6.21
CA THR A 95 -23.58 10.62 5.21
C THR A 95 -23.09 10.99 3.82
N LEU A 96 -21.85 11.51 3.68
CA LEU A 96 -21.25 11.73 2.38
C LEU A 96 -21.07 10.40 1.64
N PRO A 97 -21.46 10.34 0.35
CA PRO A 97 -21.28 9.14 -0.44
C PRO A 97 -19.80 8.75 -0.50
N GLU A 98 -19.53 7.46 -0.42
CA GLU A 98 -18.20 6.91 -0.61
C GLU A 98 -17.64 7.37 -1.97
N LYS A 99 -16.35 7.74 -2.00
CA LYS A 99 -15.70 8.02 -3.30
C LYS A 99 -15.79 6.78 -4.15
N GLU A 100 -16.44 6.90 -5.31
CA GLU A 100 -16.48 5.82 -6.28
C GLU A 100 -15.05 5.34 -6.57
N PHE A 101 -14.73 4.13 -6.14
CA PHE A 101 -13.53 3.44 -6.59
C PHE A 101 -13.71 3.16 -8.09
N LYS A 102 -13.00 3.91 -8.93
CA LYS A 102 -12.90 3.57 -10.33
C LYS A 102 -12.19 2.23 -10.43
N ILE A 103 -12.96 1.19 -10.70
CA ILE A 103 -12.39 -0.14 -10.97
C ILE A 103 -11.52 0.03 -12.22
N GLY A 104 -10.23 -0.27 -12.09
CA GLY A 104 -9.32 -0.28 -13.23
C GLY A 104 -9.78 -1.31 -14.28
N LYS A 105 -9.36 -1.12 -15.52
CA LYS A 105 -9.62 -2.07 -16.62
C LYS A 105 -8.30 -2.66 -17.08
N ILE A 106 -8.31 -3.96 -17.39
CA ILE A 106 -7.16 -4.64 -17.95
C ILE A 106 -6.99 -4.20 -19.41
N HIS A 107 -5.75 -3.95 -19.83
CA HIS A 107 -5.46 -3.56 -21.20
C HIS A 107 -5.86 -4.68 -22.18
N PRO A 108 -6.47 -4.38 -23.36
CA PRO A 108 -6.91 -5.39 -24.32
C PRO A 108 -5.84 -6.40 -24.72
N VAL A 109 -4.59 -5.96 -24.93
CA VAL A 109 -3.46 -6.87 -25.23
C VAL A 109 -3.23 -7.87 -24.11
N SER A 110 -3.29 -7.45 -22.85
CA SER A 110 -3.13 -8.36 -21.70
C SER A 110 -4.27 -9.38 -21.65
N GLN A 111 -5.50 -8.95 -21.89
CA GLN A 111 -6.67 -9.87 -21.98
C GLN A 111 -6.47 -10.92 -23.06
N VAL A 112 -6.01 -10.52 -24.25
CA VAL A 112 -5.72 -11.44 -25.36
C VAL A 112 -4.59 -12.41 -25.03
N ILE A 113 -3.52 -11.95 -24.40
CA ILE A 113 -2.42 -12.82 -23.98
C ILE A 113 -2.91 -13.85 -22.95
N ASP A 114 -3.69 -13.43 -21.96
CA ASP A 114 -4.25 -14.30 -20.95
C ASP A 114 -5.19 -15.36 -21.57
N GLU A 115 -6.07 -14.94 -22.48
CA GLU A 115 -6.98 -15.83 -23.18
C GLU A 115 -6.24 -16.87 -24.02
N ILE A 116 -5.27 -16.44 -24.84
CA ILE A 116 -4.44 -17.36 -25.64
C ILE A 116 -3.67 -18.32 -24.73
N SER A 117 -3.13 -17.81 -23.62
CA SER A 117 -2.39 -18.64 -22.65
C SER A 117 -3.28 -19.70 -22.01
N CYS A 118 -4.54 -19.38 -21.68
CA CYS A 118 -5.52 -20.34 -21.20
C CYS A 118 -5.79 -21.43 -22.24
N ILE A 119 -6.08 -21.08 -23.48
CA ILE A 119 -6.37 -22.02 -24.58
C ILE A 119 -5.20 -22.99 -24.78
N PHE A 120 -3.97 -22.49 -24.82
CA PHE A 120 -2.80 -23.35 -24.99
C PHE A 120 -2.51 -24.22 -23.76
N SER A 121 -2.78 -23.71 -22.55
CA SER A 121 -2.64 -24.49 -21.30
C SER A 121 -3.58 -25.69 -21.26
N GLU A 122 -4.79 -25.59 -21.79
CA GLU A 122 -5.75 -26.70 -21.89
C GLU A 122 -5.24 -27.87 -22.73
N ILE A 123 -4.40 -27.58 -23.73
CA ILE A 123 -3.75 -28.62 -24.55
C ILE A 123 -2.33 -28.92 -24.09
N GLY A 124 -1.95 -28.50 -22.88
CA GLY A 124 -0.74 -28.91 -22.17
C GLY A 124 0.52 -28.10 -22.50
N PHE A 125 0.39 -26.86 -23.00
CA PHE A 125 1.53 -25.94 -23.09
C PHE A 125 1.73 -25.19 -21.77
N SER A 126 2.98 -24.98 -21.38
CA SER A 126 3.36 -24.06 -20.32
C SER A 126 3.75 -22.70 -20.89
N VAL A 127 3.53 -21.65 -20.11
CA VAL A 127 3.94 -20.30 -20.49
C VAL A 127 5.36 -20.08 -20.00
N GLU A 128 6.25 -19.66 -20.90
CA GLU A 128 7.64 -19.29 -20.59
C GLU A 128 7.90 -17.84 -20.95
N GLU A 129 8.63 -17.13 -20.11
CA GLU A 129 8.95 -15.72 -20.29
C GLU A 129 10.46 -15.50 -20.39
N GLY A 130 10.84 -14.41 -21.03
CA GLY A 130 12.23 -13.99 -21.16
C GLY A 130 12.40 -12.47 -21.20
N PRO A 131 13.63 -11.99 -21.03
CA PRO A 131 13.92 -10.55 -21.02
C PRO A 131 13.71 -9.91 -22.39
N ASP A 132 13.33 -8.63 -22.40
CA ASP A 132 13.25 -7.81 -23.62
C ASP A 132 14.65 -7.49 -24.17
N VAL A 133 15.65 -7.32 -23.28
CA VAL A 133 17.05 -7.09 -23.66
C VAL A 133 17.75 -8.43 -23.77
N GLU A 134 18.27 -8.72 -24.95
CA GLU A 134 18.92 -9.99 -25.30
C GLU A 134 20.33 -9.81 -25.85
N ASN A 135 21.05 -10.90 -25.89
CA ASN A 135 22.33 -10.96 -26.62
C ASN A 135 22.12 -11.48 -28.04
N ASP A 136 23.06 -11.16 -28.90
CA ASP A 136 23.08 -11.59 -30.30
C ASP A 136 23.04 -13.12 -30.46
N TYR A 137 23.68 -13.86 -29.53
CA TYR A 137 23.69 -15.32 -29.58
C TYR A 137 22.29 -15.91 -29.46
N ASN A 138 21.51 -15.51 -28.43
CA ASN A 138 20.16 -16.03 -28.22
C ASN A 138 19.17 -15.54 -29.28
N ASN A 139 19.35 -14.31 -29.77
CA ASN A 139 18.43 -13.71 -30.74
C ASN A 139 18.67 -14.18 -32.18
N PHE A 140 19.91 -14.58 -32.52
CA PHE A 140 20.27 -14.93 -33.89
C PHE A 140 21.05 -16.24 -33.99
N THR A 141 22.24 -16.31 -33.42
CA THR A 141 23.20 -17.40 -33.67
C THR A 141 22.64 -18.77 -33.25
N ALA A 142 22.06 -18.88 -32.06
CA ALA A 142 21.44 -20.13 -31.56
C ALA A 142 20.21 -20.56 -32.36
N LEU A 143 19.60 -19.64 -33.09
CA LEU A 143 18.46 -19.90 -33.98
C LEU A 143 18.87 -20.12 -35.44
N ASN A 144 20.13 -20.51 -35.66
CA ASN A 144 20.70 -20.79 -36.96
C ASN A 144 20.76 -19.57 -37.91
N THR A 145 20.90 -18.38 -37.33
CA THR A 145 21.12 -17.11 -38.05
C THR A 145 22.51 -16.56 -37.71
N PRO A 146 23.59 -17.13 -38.30
CA PRO A 146 24.97 -16.68 -38.05
C PRO A 146 25.23 -15.28 -38.62
N GLU A 147 26.41 -14.68 -38.30
CA GLU A 147 26.76 -13.31 -38.69
C GLU A 147 26.66 -13.06 -40.21
N ASN A 148 26.99 -14.03 -41.00
CA ASN A 148 26.96 -13.92 -42.47
C ASN A 148 25.63 -14.36 -43.11
N HIS A 149 24.58 -14.53 -42.32
CA HIS A 149 23.28 -14.93 -42.86
C HIS A 149 22.54 -13.74 -43.45
N PRO A 150 22.04 -13.83 -44.71
CA PRO A 150 21.36 -12.69 -45.37
C PRO A 150 20.17 -12.14 -44.59
N ALA A 151 19.48 -12.96 -43.83
CA ALA A 151 18.34 -12.54 -43.04
C ALA A 151 18.73 -11.63 -41.86
N LYS A 152 20.00 -11.70 -41.38
CA LYS A 152 20.49 -10.84 -40.30
C LYS A 152 20.69 -9.39 -40.78
N ASP A 153 21.14 -9.20 -42.03
CA ASP A 153 21.34 -7.89 -42.64
C ASP A 153 19.99 -7.19 -42.92
N MET A 154 18.92 -7.92 -43.01
CA MET A 154 17.56 -7.42 -43.29
C MET A 154 16.76 -7.11 -42.03
N HIS A 155 17.28 -7.39 -40.85
CA HIS A 155 16.59 -7.11 -39.59
C HIS A 155 16.97 -5.74 -39.05
N ASP A 156 16.03 -4.84 -39.09
CA ASP A 156 16.13 -3.54 -38.44
C ASP A 156 16.08 -3.75 -36.91
N THR A 157 17.28 -3.91 -36.33
CA THR A 157 17.44 -4.27 -34.92
C THR A 157 17.89 -3.08 -34.09
N PHE A 158 17.23 -2.85 -32.96
CA PHE A 158 17.69 -1.87 -31.96
C PHE A 158 18.84 -2.45 -31.14
N TYR A 159 20.09 -2.11 -31.48
CA TYR A 159 21.27 -2.42 -30.67
C TYR A 159 21.42 -1.39 -29.54
N LEU A 160 21.51 -1.87 -28.29
CA LEU A 160 21.78 -1.06 -27.11
C LEU A 160 23.30 -0.84 -26.93
N ASP A 161 24.10 -1.87 -27.19
CA ASP A 161 25.54 -1.80 -27.20
C ASP A 161 26.08 -2.73 -28.29
N GLN A 162 26.69 -2.13 -29.33
CA GLN A 162 27.25 -2.89 -30.43
C GLN A 162 28.51 -3.68 -30.03
N LYS A 163 29.30 -3.19 -29.06
CA LYS A 163 30.50 -3.88 -28.58
C LYS A 163 30.15 -5.12 -27.76
N MET A 164 29.15 -4.99 -26.92
CA MET A 164 28.64 -6.09 -26.09
C MET A 164 27.61 -6.96 -26.81
N LYS A 165 27.25 -6.58 -28.05
CA LYS A 165 26.22 -7.28 -28.85
C LYS A 165 24.89 -7.49 -28.07
N THR A 166 24.46 -6.46 -27.34
CA THR A 166 23.18 -6.42 -26.65
C THR A 166 22.16 -5.64 -27.47
N LEU A 167 20.94 -6.16 -27.53
CA LEU A 167 19.88 -5.65 -28.39
C LEU A 167 18.49 -5.81 -27.74
N LEU A 168 17.52 -5.10 -28.26
CA LEU A 168 16.11 -5.41 -27.99
C LEU A 168 15.68 -6.56 -28.91
N ARG A 169 15.11 -7.62 -28.33
CA ARG A 169 14.74 -8.84 -29.06
C ARG A 169 13.79 -8.52 -30.22
N THR A 170 14.07 -9.07 -31.39
CA THR A 170 13.31 -8.89 -32.62
C THR A 170 12.12 -9.85 -32.77
N HIS A 171 12.11 -10.90 -31.97
CA HIS A 171 11.07 -11.93 -31.87
C HIS A 171 11.13 -12.58 -30.47
N THR A 172 10.16 -13.45 -30.15
CA THR A 172 10.14 -14.13 -28.84
C THR A 172 10.91 -15.46 -28.83
N SER A 173 11.51 -15.89 -29.94
CA SER A 173 12.29 -17.12 -30.04
C SER A 173 13.49 -17.24 -29.11
N PRO A 174 14.15 -16.15 -28.62
CA PRO A 174 15.16 -16.26 -27.56
C PRO A 174 14.67 -17.01 -26.32
N VAL A 175 13.38 -16.93 -26.00
CA VAL A 175 12.79 -17.68 -24.88
C VAL A 175 12.90 -19.19 -25.11
N GLN A 176 12.68 -19.67 -26.34
CA GLN A 176 12.86 -21.08 -26.71
C GLN A 176 14.32 -21.52 -26.49
N VAL A 177 15.30 -20.71 -26.93
CA VAL A 177 16.73 -20.97 -26.71
C VAL A 177 17.03 -21.07 -25.21
N ARG A 178 16.55 -20.12 -24.42
CA ARG A 178 16.75 -20.11 -22.96
C ARG A 178 16.16 -21.32 -22.29
N THR A 179 14.96 -21.75 -22.70
CA THR A 179 14.30 -22.95 -22.17
C THR A 179 15.09 -24.21 -22.51
N MET A 180 15.55 -24.33 -23.75
CA MET A 180 16.36 -25.47 -24.19
C MET A 180 17.75 -25.53 -23.53
N LEU A 181 18.30 -24.39 -23.12
CA LEU A 181 19.56 -24.34 -22.36
C LEU A 181 19.38 -24.73 -20.89
N LYS A 182 18.19 -24.52 -20.33
CA LYS A 182 17.88 -24.81 -18.91
C LYS A 182 17.49 -26.27 -18.67
N SER A 183 16.83 -26.90 -19.62
CA SER A 183 16.22 -28.24 -19.44
C SER A 183 16.36 -29.10 -20.68
N LYS A 184 15.92 -30.34 -20.60
CA LYS A 184 15.95 -31.31 -21.71
C LYS A 184 14.53 -31.62 -22.21
N PRO A 185 14.35 -31.97 -23.48
CA PRO A 185 13.05 -32.40 -24.02
C PRO A 185 12.41 -33.52 -23.18
N PRO A 186 11.07 -33.64 -23.19
CA PRO A 186 10.15 -32.97 -24.09
C PRO A 186 9.85 -31.52 -23.68
N PHE A 187 9.59 -30.66 -24.67
CA PHE A 187 9.15 -29.25 -24.46
C PHE A 187 7.78 -29.03 -25.09
N LYS A 188 6.91 -28.34 -24.40
CA LYS A 188 5.62 -27.91 -24.91
C LYS A 188 5.28 -26.57 -24.28
N ILE A 189 5.77 -25.50 -24.89
CA ILE A 189 5.77 -24.14 -24.34
C ILE A 189 5.18 -23.14 -25.31
N ILE A 190 4.64 -22.06 -24.78
CA ILE A 190 4.35 -20.81 -25.49
C ILE A 190 5.18 -19.68 -24.87
N ALA A 191 5.60 -18.74 -25.70
CA ALA A 191 6.40 -17.59 -25.31
C ALA A 191 5.72 -16.28 -25.78
N PRO A 192 4.79 -15.73 -25.00
CA PRO A 192 4.24 -14.41 -25.24
C PRO A 192 5.22 -13.34 -24.85
N GLY A 193 5.20 -12.19 -25.56
CA GLY A 193 6.04 -11.07 -25.17
C GLY A 193 6.09 -9.94 -26.17
N ARG A 194 6.76 -8.86 -25.78
CA ARG A 194 7.05 -7.71 -26.63
C ARG A 194 8.23 -8.01 -27.52
N THR A 195 8.21 -7.48 -28.72
CA THR A 195 9.27 -7.56 -29.71
C THR A 195 9.49 -6.18 -30.34
N TYR A 196 10.69 -5.95 -30.84
CA TYR A 196 11.13 -4.64 -31.24
C TYR A 196 11.84 -4.69 -32.59
N ARG A 197 11.42 -3.81 -33.52
CA ARG A 197 12.06 -3.64 -34.82
C ARG A 197 12.15 -2.15 -35.15
N SER A 198 13.24 -1.73 -35.76
CA SER A 198 13.44 -0.31 -36.08
C SER A 198 12.61 0.18 -37.29
N ASP A 199 11.75 -0.67 -37.82
CA ASP A 199 10.79 -0.30 -38.87
C ASP A 199 9.91 0.88 -38.41
N SER A 200 9.82 1.91 -39.25
CA SER A 200 9.05 3.10 -38.99
C SER A 200 8.34 3.57 -40.24
N ASP A 201 7.23 2.92 -40.59
CA ASP A 201 6.33 3.35 -41.66
C ASP A 201 4.88 3.45 -41.18
N GLN A 202 3.96 3.75 -42.10
CA GLN A 202 2.53 3.91 -41.77
C GLN A 202 1.86 2.61 -41.30
N THR A 203 2.46 1.45 -41.54
CA THR A 203 1.87 0.12 -41.28
C THR A 203 2.59 -0.66 -40.20
N HIS A 204 3.78 -0.22 -39.78
CA HIS A 204 4.62 -0.89 -38.80
C HIS A 204 4.84 -0.03 -37.54
N THR A 205 4.74 -0.66 -36.39
CA THR A 205 5.12 -0.04 -35.12
C THR A 205 6.47 -0.59 -34.67
N PRO A 206 7.34 0.23 -34.05
CA PRO A 206 8.65 -0.24 -33.58
C PRO A 206 8.56 -1.26 -32.44
N MET A 207 7.43 -1.38 -31.77
CA MET A 207 7.14 -2.38 -30.75
C MET A 207 5.80 -3.05 -31.05
N PHE A 208 5.76 -4.38 -30.99
CA PHE A 208 4.54 -5.16 -31.11
C PHE A 208 4.60 -6.38 -30.20
N HIS A 209 3.47 -7.03 -29.99
CA HIS A 209 3.41 -8.26 -29.21
C HIS A 209 3.38 -9.47 -30.12
N GLN A 210 4.12 -10.50 -29.72
CA GLN A 210 4.20 -11.76 -30.43
C GLN A 210 4.03 -12.92 -29.43
N LEU A 211 3.45 -14.01 -29.90
CA LEU A 211 3.39 -15.25 -29.16
C LEU A 211 3.90 -16.36 -30.06
N GLU A 212 4.90 -17.09 -29.61
CA GLU A 212 5.45 -18.26 -30.31
C GLU A 212 5.16 -19.54 -29.52
N GLY A 213 4.98 -20.65 -30.22
CA GLY A 213 4.84 -21.97 -29.63
C GLY A 213 5.97 -22.91 -30.03
N LEU A 214 6.46 -23.69 -29.07
CA LEU A 214 7.46 -24.75 -29.30
C LEU A 214 6.96 -26.07 -28.75
N HIS A 215 6.90 -27.10 -29.58
CA HIS A 215 6.65 -28.47 -29.17
C HIS A 215 7.74 -29.39 -29.71
N ILE A 216 8.53 -29.98 -28.79
CA ILE A 216 9.58 -30.96 -29.12
C ILE A 216 9.30 -32.23 -28.33
N ASP A 217 9.01 -33.29 -29.05
CA ASP A 217 8.82 -34.63 -28.50
C ASP A 217 9.16 -35.68 -29.57
N LYS A 218 9.19 -36.97 -29.20
CA LYS A 218 9.62 -38.08 -30.09
C LYS A 218 8.71 -38.25 -31.31
N ASP A 219 7.42 -38.11 -31.15
CA ASP A 219 6.41 -38.44 -32.17
C ASP A 219 5.68 -37.20 -32.73
N VAL A 220 6.28 -36.01 -32.62
CA VAL A 220 5.69 -34.75 -33.14
C VAL A 220 5.85 -34.70 -34.66
N HIS A 221 4.75 -34.37 -35.36
CA HIS A 221 4.71 -34.24 -36.82
C HIS A 221 3.74 -33.10 -37.24
N MET A 222 3.72 -32.80 -38.54
CA MET A 222 2.91 -31.71 -39.12
C MET A 222 1.40 -31.80 -38.78
N GLY A 223 0.88 -33.02 -38.56
CA GLY A 223 -0.51 -33.17 -38.12
C GLY A 223 -0.77 -32.60 -36.75
N HIS A 224 0.18 -32.67 -35.83
CA HIS A 224 0.09 -32.05 -34.50
C HIS A 224 0.11 -30.54 -34.60
N LEU A 225 0.98 -29.96 -35.43
CA LEU A 225 0.99 -28.53 -35.69
C LEU A 225 -0.37 -28.02 -36.23
N LYS A 226 -0.88 -28.71 -37.27
CA LYS A 226 -2.16 -28.39 -37.86
C LYS A 226 -3.32 -28.54 -36.86
N GLY A 227 -3.28 -29.60 -36.03
CA GLY A 227 -4.27 -29.83 -34.96
C GLY A 227 -4.27 -28.74 -33.92
N CYS A 228 -3.08 -28.34 -33.46
CA CYS A 228 -2.89 -27.28 -32.50
C CYS A 228 -3.43 -25.92 -33.02
N LEU A 229 -3.08 -25.53 -34.25
CA LEU A 229 -3.57 -24.33 -34.87
C LEU A 229 -5.10 -24.35 -35.10
N ASN A 230 -5.66 -25.51 -35.51
CA ASN A 230 -7.10 -25.66 -35.63
C ASN A 230 -7.83 -25.49 -34.30
N TYR A 231 -7.29 -26.08 -33.25
CA TYR A 231 -7.83 -25.96 -31.91
C TYR A 231 -7.83 -24.50 -31.47
N PHE A 232 -6.65 -23.87 -31.51
CA PHE A 232 -6.48 -22.46 -31.14
C PHE A 232 -7.47 -21.53 -31.88
N ILE A 233 -7.56 -21.62 -33.22
CA ILE A 233 -8.43 -20.75 -34.00
C ILE A 233 -9.91 -20.98 -33.66
N LYS A 234 -10.31 -22.24 -33.42
CA LYS A 234 -11.69 -22.54 -33.04
C LYS A 234 -12.08 -21.94 -31.71
N GLU A 235 -11.26 -22.13 -30.71
CA GLU A 235 -11.53 -21.61 -29.36
C GLU A 235 -11.44 -20.07 -29.31
N PHE A 236 -10.37 -19.51 -29.86
CA PHE A 236 -10.14 -18.07 -29.80
C PHE A 236 -11.16 -17.23 -30.60
N PHE A 237 -11.59 -17.72 -31.78
CA PHE A 237 -12.57 -17.03 -32.63
C PHE A 237 -14.00 -17.59 -32.51
N GLU A 238 -14.22 -18.55 -31.63
CA GLU A 238 -15.53 -19.19 -31.40
C GLU A 238 -16.16 -19.75 -32.66
N VAL A 239 -15.36 -20.26 -33.61
CA VAL A 239 -15.84 -20.71 -34.94
C VAL A 239 -15.91 -22.23 -35.04
N LYS A 240 -17.00 -22.76 -35.57
CA LYS A 240 -17.23 -24.22 -35.72
C LYS A 240 -16.44 -24.85 -36.86
N LYS A 241 -16.20 -24.12 -37.94
CA LYS A 241 -15.50 -24.62 -39.12
C LYS A 241 -14.42 -23.68 -39.58
N ILE A 242 -13.23 -24.23 -39.81
CA ILE A 242 -12.09 -23.49 -40.33
C ILE A 242 -11.61 -24.15 -41.61
N LYS A 243 -11.30 -23.34 -42.60
CA LYS A 243 -10.65 -23.78 -43.83
C LYS A 243 -9.21 -23.26 -43.80
N MET A 244 -8.27 -24.10 -43.42
CA MET A 244 -6.84 -23.80 -43.54
C MET A 244 -6.30 -24.20 -44.87
N ARG A 245 -5.45 -23.37 -45.44
CA ARG A 245 -4.72 -23.63 -46.70
C ARG A 245 -3.30 -24.06 -46.39
#